data_e2ea0e8e4f54df2f919887fcc5a20c87
#
_entry.id   e2ea0e8e4f54df2f919887fcc5a20c87
#
_cell.length_a   1.000
_cell.length_b   1.000
_cell.length_c   1.000
_cell.angle_alpha   90.00
_cell.angle_beta   90.00
_cell.angle_gamma   90.00
#
_symmetry.space_group_name_H-M   'P 1'
#
loop_
_entity.id
_entity.type
_entity.pdbx_description
1 polymer ?
#
loop_
_entity_poly.entity_id
_entity_poly.type
_entity_poly.pdbx_seq_one_letter_code
_entity_poly.pdbx_strand_id
1 'polypeptide(L)'
;MSETDGQVGKVEVVSASTGQMGQRYLAAGSRVAMRLWDEQPESEGKPEAAREYETVGYVVSGRARLRAEDQALDLGPGDSWLVPAGVRHTYEILEAFTAVEATSPPAGEAGRDAPPA
;
A
#
# COMPACT_ATOMS: atom_id res chain seq x y z
N MET A 1 17.05 -17.84 7.84
CA MET A 1 17.49 -17.56 7.12
C MET A 1 17.32 -17.18 6.13
N SER A 2 17.68 -16.63 5.75
CA SER A 2 17.17 -16.27 4.64
C SER A 2 17.92 -16.63 3.51
N GLU A 3 17.33 -17.35 2.66
CA GLU A 3 17.94 -17.68 1.43
C GLU A 3 18.14 -16.47 0.59
N THR A 4 17.55 -15.33 0.97
CA THR A 4 17.70 -14.13 0.17
C THR A 4 18.80 -13.22 0.61
N ASP A 5 19.53 -13.59 1.68
CA ASP A 5 20.64 -12.75 2.16
C ASP A 5 21.67 -12.58 1.06
N GLY A 6 21.91 -11.31 0.68
CA GLY A 6 22.87 -11.01 -0.34
C GLY A 6 22.48 -11.34 -1.76
N GLN A 7 21.27 -11.80 -1.97
CA GLN A 7 20.81 -12.16 -3.31
C GLN A 7 19.87 -11.10 -3.84
N VAL A 8 19.98 -10.84 -5.14
CA VAL A 8 19.10 -9.94 -5.87
C VAL A 8 17.89 -10.74 -6.35
N GLY A 9 16.71 -10.17 -6.22
CA GLY A 9 15.49 -10.87 -6.61
C GLY A 9 14.59 -10.01 -7.47
N LYS A 10 13.62 -10.66 -8.12
CA LYS A 10 12.64 -9.99 -8.97
C LYS A 10 11.29 -10.65 -8.76
N VAL A 11 10.23 -9.83 -8.72
CA VAL A 11 8.84 -10.32 -8.68
C VAL A 11 8.12 -9.70 -9.86
N GLU A 12 7.44 -10.53 -10.65
CA GLU A 12 6.59 -10.06 -11.73
C GLU A 12 5.17 -9.91 -11.22
N VAL A 13 4.50 -8.82 -11.59
CA VAL A 13 3.18 -8.52 -11.04
C VAL A 13 2.17 -9.60 -11.40
N VAL A 14 2.31 -10.22 -12.57
CA VAL A 14 1.37 -11.25 -13.03
C VAL A 14 1.37 -12.46 -12.12
N SER A 15 2.48 -12.74 -11.43
CA SER A 15 2.56 -13.89 -10.53
C SER A 15 2.66 -13.46 -9.06
N ALA A 16 2.45 -12.21 -8.75
CA ALA A 16 2.53 -11.71 -7.37
C ALA A 16 1.36 -12.26 -6.55
N SER A 17 1.62 -12.56 -5.27
CA SER A 17 0.54 -12.98 -4.40
C SER A 17 -0.35 -11.79 -4.07
N THR A 18 -1.65 -12.07 -3.88
CA THR A 18 -2.65 -11.06 -3.61
C THR A 18 -3.09 -11.16 -2.16
N GLY A 19 -3.13 -10.02 -1.47
CA GLY A 19 -3.63 -9.98 -0.10
C GLY A 19 -5.14 -9.89 -0.04
N GLN A 20 -5.68 -9.92 1.18
CA GLN A 20 -7.12 -9.98 1.39
C GLN A 20 -7.84 -8.71 0.96
N MET A 21 -7.12 -7.59 0.88
CA MET A 21 -7.71 -6.33 0.47
C MET A 21 -7.47 -6.02 -1.00
N GLY A 22 -6.93 -6.99 -1.76
CA GLY A 22 -6.66 -6.81 -3.18
C GLY A 22 -5.26 -6.32 -3.52
N GLN A 23 -4.43 -6.06 -2.51
CA GLN A 23 -3.07 -5.59 -2.75
C GLN A 23 -2.21 -6.74 -3.29
N ARG A 24 -1.33 -6.40 -4.22
CA ARG A 24 -0.39 -7.36 -4.79
C ARG A 24 0.98 -7.11 -4.20
N TYR A 25 1.57 -8.17 -3.65
CA TYR A 25 2.86 -8.06 -2.98
C TYR A 25 3.97 -8.21 -3.98
N LEU A 26 4.79 -7.16 -4.11
CA LEU A 26 5.90 -7.11 -5.05
C LEU A 26 7.19 -7.46 -4.31
N ALA A 27 8.31 -6.93 -4.77
CA ALA A 27 9.61 -7.28 -4.20
C ALA A 27 9.67 -6.93 -2.72
N ALA A 28 10.27 -7.80 -1.93
CA ALA A 28 10.34 -7.63 -0.48
C ALA A 28 11.73 -7.97 0.02
N GLY A 29 12.27 -7.06 0.83
CA GLY A 29 13.49 -7.31 1.57
C GLY A 29 13.18 -7.59 3.03
N SER A 30 14.21 -7.56 3.87
CA SER A 30 14.01 -7.81 5.29
C SER A 30 13.44 -6.61 6.03
N ARG A 31 13.62 -5.41 5.49
CA ARG A 31 13.21 -4.18 6.17
C ARG A 31 12.22 -3.35 5.39
N VAL A 32 12.08 -3.61 4.08
CA VAL A 32 11.22 -2.81 3.21
C VAL A 32 10.63 -3.74 2.16
N ALA A 33 9.39 -3.46 1.78
CA ALA A 33 8.71 -4.24 0.75
C ALA A 33 7.84 -3.32 -0.07
N MET A 34 7.54 -3.77 -1.29
CA MET A 34 6.66 -3.02 -2.19
C MET A 34 5.34 -3.75 -2.37
N ARG A 35 4.29 -3.00 -2.65
CA ARG A 35 3.01 -3.57 -3.05
C ARG A 35 2.34 -2.65 -4.06
N LEU A 36 1.43 -3.23 -4.82
CA LEU A 36 0.69 -2.50 -5.85
C LEU A 36 -0.79 -2.55 -5.54
N TRP A 37 -1.43 -1.41 -5.69
CA TRP A 37 -2.88 -1.29 -5.59
C TRP A 37 -3.44 -0.97 -6.97
N ASP A 38 -4.55 -1.62 -7.32
CA ASP A 38 -5.24 -1.40 -8.58
C ASP A 38 -6.72 -1.44 -8.22
N GLU A 39 -7.32 -0.27 -7.97
CA GLU A 39 -8.61 -0.20 -7.32
C GLU A 39 -9.60 0.61 -8.13
N GLN A 40 -10.86 0.24 -7.98
CA GLN A 40 -11.97 0.94 -8.61
C GLN A 40 -12.73 1.75 -7.57
N PRO A 41 -13.41 2.84 -7.98
CA PRO A 41 -14.28 3.54 -7.05
C PRO A 41 -15.36 2.62 -6.49
N GLU A 42 -15.65 2.80 -5.20
CA GLU A 42 -16.66 2.00 -4.53
C GLU A 42 -17.68 2.93 -3.90
N SER A 43 -18.93 2.45 -3.82
CA SER A 43 -19.99 3.24 -3.23
C SER A 43 -19.82 3.37 -1.72
N GLU A 44 -19.22 2.39 -1.09
CA GLU A 44 -18.96 2.44 0.36
C GLU A 44 -17.52 2.83 0.60
N GLY A 45 -17.30 3.63 1.64
CA GLY A 45 -15.97 4.01 2.00
C GLY A 45 -15.18 2.86 2.56
N LYS A 46 -13.86 2.96 2.46
CA LYS A 46 -12.97 1.97 3.06
C LYS A 46 -12.86 2.24 4.56
N PRO A 47 -12.69 1.19 5.36
CA PRO A 47 -12.50 1.40 6.79
C PRO A 47 -11.17 2.07 7.08
N GLU A 48 -11.14 2.86 8.14
CA GLU A 48 -9.91 3.46 8.59
C GLU A 48 -9.02 2.41 9.25
N ALA A 49 -7.73 2.58 9.12
CA ALA A 49 -6.76 1.69 9.74
C ALA A 49 -5.54 2.47 10.18
N ALA A 50 -4.95 2.04 11.29
CA ALA A 50 -3.63 2.50 11.71
C ALA A 50 -2.71 1.30 11.62
N ARG A 51 -1.59 1.46 10.92
CA ARG A 51 -0.70 0.34 10.62
C ARG A 51 0.60 0.46 11.41
N GLU A 52 1.24 -0.67 11.61
CA GLU A 52 2.52 -0.72 12.32
C GLU A 52 3.68 -0.27 11.46
N TYR A 53 3.47 -0.16 10.17
CA TYR A 53 4.51 0.22 9.22
C TYR A 53 4.27 1.62 8.69
N GLU A 54 5.35 2.26 8.25
CA GLU A 54 5.19 3.50 7.49
C GLU A 54 5.07 3.17 6.01
N THR A 55 4.39 4.03 5.29
CA THR A 55 4.13 3.84 3.87
C THR A 55 4.56 5.08 3.11
N VAL A 56 5.31 4.88 2.03
CA VAL A 56 5.47 5.91 1.01
C VAL A 56 4.94 5.33 -0.29
N GLY A 57 4.26 6.16 -1.09
CA GLY A 57 3.64 5.68 -2.30
C GLY A 57 3.78 6.63 -3.46
N TYR A 58 3.49 6.13 -4.65
CA TYR A 58 3.56 6.89 -5.89
C TYR A 58 2.37 6.50 -6.76
N VAL A 59 1.64 7.51 -7.25
CA VAL A 59 0.47 7.29 -8.07
C VAL A 59 0.89 7.10 -9.52
N VAL A 60 0.53 5.95 -10.10
CA VAL A 60 0.78 5.67 -11.50
C VAL A 60 -0.34 6.25 -12.36
N SER A 61 -1.60 6.02 -11.97
CA SER A 61 -2.74 6.51 -12.73
C SER A 61 -3.96 6.63 -11.83
N GLY A 62 -4.93 7.44 -12.25
CA GLY A 62 -6.15 7.59 -11.50
C GLY A 62 -6.05 8.64 -10.42
N ARG A 63 -7.09 8.72 -9.60
CA ARG A 63 -7.18 9.73 -8.55
C ARG A 63 -7.78 9.13 -7.30
N ALA A 64 -7.24 9.55 -6.15
CA ALA A 64 -7.74 9.14 -4.84
C ALA A 64 -7.62 10.30 -3.87
N ARG A 65 -8.33 10.20 -2.76
CA ARG A 65 -8.20 11.17 -1.67
C ARG A 65 -7.78 10.40 -0.42
N LEU A 66 -6.67 10.81 0.14
CA LEU A 66 -6.16 10.24 1.38
C LEU A 66 -6.67 11.07 2.53
N ARG A 67 -7.35 10.42 3.47
CA ARG A 67 -7.87 11.08 4.66
C ARG A 67 -7.13 10.54 5.87
N ALA A 68 -6.55 11.43 6.65
CA ALA A 68 -5.80 11.06 7.85
C ALA A 68 -6.04 12.13 8.89
N GLU A 69 -6.73 11.76 9.97
CA GLU A 69 -7.05 12.69 11.06
C GLU A 69 -7.75 13.92 10.50
N ASP A 70 -7.16 15.11 10.63
CA ASP A 70 -7.78 16.33 10.16
C ASP A 70 -7.42 16.68 8.72
N GLN A 71 -6.63 15.85 8.07
CA GLN A 71 -6.11 16.17 6.74
C GLN A 71 -6.83 15.39 5.66
N ALA A 72 -6.94 16.00 4.50
CA ALA A 72 -7.39 15.31 3.29
C ALA A 72 -6.48 15.77 2.16
N LEU A 73 -5.84 14.81 1.50
CA LEU A 73 -4.90 15.09 0.42
C LEU A 73 -5.42 14.45 -0.86
N ASP A 74 -5.47 15.23 -1.93
CA ASP A 74 -5.83 14.72 -3.25
C ASP A 74 -4.58 14.16 -3.91
N LEU A 75 -4.68 12.92 -4.41
CA LEU A 75 -3.58 12.21 -5.03
C LEU A 75 -3.91 11.98 -6.49
N GLY A 76 -3.02 12.40 -7.38
CA GLY A 76 -3.15 12.18 -8.82
C GLY A 76 -1.85 11.67 -9.41
N PRO A 77 -1.84 11.35 -10.71
CA PRO A 77 -0.65 10.75 -11.32
C PRO A 77 0.60 11.60 -11.09
N GLY A 78 1.66 10.93 -10.67
CA GLY A 78 2.93 11.61 -10.40
C GLY A 78 3.08 12.10 -8.99
N ASP A 79 2.02 12.07 -8.18
CA ASP A 79 2.13 12.46 -6.77
C ASP A 79 2.70 11.32 -5.95
N SER A 80 3.44 11.68 -4.92
CA SER A 80 3.88 10.72 -3.91
C SER A 80 3.39 11.18 -2.55
N TRP A 81 3.25 10.23 -1.62
CA TRP A 81 2.70 10.56 -0.31
C TRP A 81 3.36 9.72 0.76
N LEU A 82 3.13 10.11 2.00
CA LEU A 82 3.65 9.42 3.19
C LEU A 82 2.54 9.26 4.20
N VAL A 83 2.42 8.05 4.74
CA VAL A 83 1.62 7.82 5.95
C VAL A 83 2.57 7.25 7.01
N PRO A 84 2.82 8.01 8.07
CA PRO A 84 3.67 7.50 9.16
C PRO A 84 3.03 6.33 9.87
N ALA A 85 3.85 5.49 10.48
CA ALA A 85 3.35 4.38 11.28
C ALA A 85 2.44 4.90 12.39
N GLY A 86 1.34 4.20 12.62
CA GLY A 86 0.42 4.54 13.70
C GLY A 86 -0.63 5.57 13.38
N VAL A 87 -0.56 6.21 12.21
CA VAL A 87 -1.54 7.25 11.87
C VAL A 87 -2.77 6.60 11.24
N ARG A 88 -3.94 6.85 11.82
CA ARG A 88 -5.20 6.36 11.27
C ARG A 88 -5.50 7.06 9.97
N HIS A 89 -5.86 6.29 8.97
CA HIS A 89 -6.09 6.84 7.64
C HIS A 89 -6.99 5.93 6.82
N THR A 90 -7.54 6.48 5.74
CA THR A 90 -8.28 5.72 4.76
C THR A 90 -8.14 6.42 3.42
N TYR A 91 -8.54 5.73 2.36
CA TYR A 91 -8.49 6.27 1.02
C TYR A 91 -9.87 6.23 0.40
N GLU A 92 -10.19 7.28 -0.34
CA GLU A 92 -11.39 7.33 -1.16
C GLU A 92 -10.94 7.29 -2.62
N ILE A 93 -11.35 6.27 -3.35
CA ILE A 93 -10.95 6.12 -4.76
C ILE A 93 -11.93 6.90 -5.62
N LEU A 94 -11.42 7.91 -6.33
CA LEU A 94 -12.25 8.81 -7.12
C LEU A 94 -12.33 8.37 -8.58
N GLU A 95 -11.23 7.83 -9.11
CA GLU A 95 -11.14 7.26 -10.45
C GLU A 95 -10.31 6.01 -10.35
N ALA A 96 -10.49 5.08 -11.29
CA ALA A 96 -9.70 3.84 -11.29
C ALA A 96 -8.25 4.18 -11.00
N PHE A 97 -7.70 3.59 -9.94
CA PHE A 97 -6.49 4.08 -9.28
C PHE A 97 -5.43 2.99 -9.25
N THR A 98 -4.26 3.30 -9.77
CA THR A 98 -3.12 2.40 -9.70
C THR A 98 -1.98 3.13 -9.00
N ALA A 99 -1.44 2.50 -7.96
CA ALA A 99 -0.35 3.10 -7.18
C ALA A 99 0.57 2.01 -6.67
N VAL A 100 1.83 2.37 -6.49
CA VAL A 100 2.82 1.49 -5.87
C VAL A 100 3.22 2.10 -4.55
N GLU A 101 3.50 1.23 -3.58
CA GLU A 101 3.88 1.64 -2.23
C GLU A 101 5.07 0.85 -1.77
N ALA A 102 5.86 1.49 -0.90
CA ALA A 102 6.89 0.80 -0.13
C ALA A 102 6.53 0.92 1.33
N THR A 103 6.64 -0.17 2.06
CA THR A 103 6.31 -0.21 3.49
C THR A 103 7.50 -0.72 4.28
N SER A 104 7.70 -0.19 5.47
CA SER A 104 8.77 -0.59 6.36
C SER A 104 8.26 -0.54 7.81
N PRO A 105 8.29 -1.69 8.51
CA PRO A 105 8.63 -3.03 8.06
C PRO A 105 7.67 -3.55 7.00
N PRO A 106 8.01 -4.65 6.33
CA PRO A 106 7.17 -5.18 5.24
C PRO A 106 5.74 -5.45 5.67
N ALA A 107 4.80 -4.88 4.92
CA ALA A 107 3.38 -4.95 5.27
C ALA A 107 2.83 -6.37 5.17
N GLY A 108 3.36 -7.17 4.27
CA GLY A 108 2.84 -8.52 4.03
C GLY A 108 3.27 -9.57 5.01
N GLU A 109 4.00 -9.20 6.06
CA GLU A 109 4.54 -10.15 7.02
C GLU A 109 3.97 -9.92 8.41
N ALA A 110 3.99 -10.97 9.23
CA ALA A 110 3.62 -10.92 10.64
C ALA A 110 2.21 -10.38 10.87
N GLY A 111 1.31 -10.59 9.90
CA GLY A 111 -0.08 -10.15 10.05
C GLY A 111 -0.28 -8.65 9.99
N ARG A 112 0.72 -7.89 9.60
CA ARG A 112 0.64 -6.43 9.64
C ARG A 112 -0.42 -5.87 8.72
N ASP A 113 -0.76 -6.59 7.64
CA ASP A 113 -1.73 -6.11 6.66
C ASP A 113 -3.10 -6.75 6.83
N ALA A 114 -3.39 -7.30 8.00
CA ALA A 114 -4.69 -7.88 8.26
C ALA A 114 -5.77 -6.80 8.09
N PRO A 115 -6.94 -7.15 7.51
CA PRO A 115 -8.00 -6.18 7.36
C PRO A 115 -8.43 -5.63 8.72
N PRO A 116 -8.85 -4.37 8.78
CA PRO A 116 -9.34 -3.80 10.03
C PRO A 116 -10.58 -4.55 10.51
N ALA A 117 -10.73 -4.65 11.82
CA ALA A 117 -11.87 -5.33 12.41
C ALA A 117 -13.14 -4.51 12.27
#